data_531dfec292e0e9234fb33c1b9d9e6855
#
_entry.id   531dfec292e0e9234fb33c1b9d9e6855
#
_cell.length_a   1.000
_cell.length_b   1.000
_cell.length_c   1.000
_cell.angle_alpha   90.00
_cell.angle_beta   90.00
_cell.angle_gamma   90.00
#
_symmetry.space_group_name_H-M   'P 1'
#
loop_
_entity.id
_entity.type
_entity.pdbx_description
1 polymer ?
#
loop_
_entity_poly.entity_id
_entity_poly.type
_entity_poly.pdbx_seq_one_letter_code
_entity_poly.pdbx_strand_id
1 'polypeptide(L)'
;MAAEENAILTYVELLAELGMSRHLGDLEATQELAELCHIERDKVILDVGCGIGRTPCYVAKMYGCKVVGVDISEKMVDWSRKRAPGEGVENMVEFRVADAQDLPFEDGSFDVVINESVLAFVKNRRKALSEYVRVTRPGGHVGLNESSWIKTPVPDEVVQYFSSDMFAGVRMETVDTIERLLVESGLKDIKVSVHRTTARGDTISRLRYYGPRGIVLNVHRILSLYASSSAGRGALKEILAKMPRSPKNLYDHYGYAIYVGRKSPL
;
A
#
# COMPACT_ATOMS: atom_id res chain seq x y z
N MET A 1 39.07 -8.51 0.69
CA MET A 1 38.15 -7.36 0.93
C MET A 1 37.29 -7.27 -0.31
N ALA A 2 36.09 -7.82 -0.23
CA ALA A 2 35.10 -7.77 -1.31
C ALA A 2 34.65 -6.32 -1.47
N ALA A 3 34.68 -5.81 -2.70
CA ALA A 3 34.06 -4.56 -3.07
C ALA A 3 32.57 -4.70 -2.72
N GLU A 4 32.08 -3.91 -1.77
CA GLU A 4 30.66 -3.63 -1.65
C GLU A 4 30.26 -2.95 -2.96
N GLU A 5 29.67 -3.72 -3.85
CA GLU A 5 29.02 -3.21 -5.04
C GLU A 5 28.06 -2.11 -4.57
N ASN A 6 28.20 -0.92 -5.13
CA ASN A 6 27.28 0.19 -4.98
C ASN A 6 25.92 -0.21 -5.62
N ALA A 7 25.17 -1.07 -4.94
CA ALA A 7 23.83 -1.42 -5.37
C ALA A 7 22.97 -0.14 -5.32
N ILE A 8 22.43 0.25 -6.46
CA ILE A 8 21.52 1.37 -6.57
C ILE A 8 20.19 0.92 -5.94
N LEU A 9 19.72 1.67 -4.95
CA LEU A 9 18.43 1.39 -4.29
C LEU A 9 17.28 1.47 -5.31
N THR A 10 16.41 0.49 -5.28
CA THR A 10 15.13 0.56 -6.00
C THR A 10 14.25 1.67 -5.41
N TYR A 11 13.20 2.08 -6.14
CA TYR A 11 12.25 3.07 -5.63
C TYR A 11 11.63 2.66 -4.28
N VAL A 12 11.26 1.39 -4.14
CA VAL A 12 10.66 0.85 -2.90
C VAL A 12 11.67 0.87 -1.74
N GLU A 13 12.91 0.46 -2.00
CA GLU A 13 13.98 0.51 -0.98
C GLU A 13 14.29 1.94 -0.56
N LEU A 14 14.30 2.89 -1.50
CA LEU A 14 14.49 4.30 -1.17
C LEU A 14 13.34 4.83 -0.30
N LEU A 15 12.10 4.49 -0.60
CA LEU A 15 10.97 4.84 0.24
C LEU A 15 11.10 4.26 1.64
N ALA A 16 11.57 3.00 1.76
CA ALA A 16 11.82 2.35 3.05
C ALA A 16 12.93 3.05 3.84
N GLU A 17 14.03 3.45 3.18
CA GLU A 17 15.10 4.24 3.80
C GLU A 17 14.58 5.58 4.33
N LEU A 18 13.73 6.24 3.57
CA LEU A 18 13.17 7.54 3.93
C LEU A 18 12.01 7.45 4.93
N GLY A 19 11.50 6.24 5.22
CA GLY A 19 10.29 6.06 6.03
C GLY A 19 9.09 6.75 5.39
N MET A 20 8.90 6.53 4.10
CA MET A 20 7.82 7.10 3.31
C MET A 20 6.99 5.99 2.69
N SER A 21 5.69 6.05 2.87
CA SER A 21 4.72 5.22 2.12
C SER A 21 3.45 6.02 1.92
N ARG A 22 2.70 5.68 0.90
CA ARG A 22 1.42 6.31 0.59
C ARG A 22 0.62 5.43 -0.36
N HIS A 23 -0.68 5.37 -0.15
CA HIS A 23 -1.66 4.84 -1.10
C HIS A 23 -2.49 5.99 -1.70
N LEU A 24 -3.21 5.74 -2.80
CA LEU A 24 -4.13 6.72 -3.37
C LEU A 24 -5.39 6.85 -2.51
N GLY A 25 -5.96 8.06 -2.49
CA GLY A 25 -7.14 8.39 -1.70
C GLY A 25 -6.86 8.66 -0.22
N ASP A 26 -5.62 8.45 0.26
CA ASP A 26 -5.19 8.74 1.63
C ASP A 26 -6.16 8.18 2.70
N LEU A 27 -6.28 8.83 3.84
CA LEU A 27 -7.15 8.37 4.93
C LEU A 27 -8.66 8.38 4.59
N GLU A 28 -9.08 9.15 3.59
CA GLU A 28 -10.46 9.14 3.12
C GLU A 28 -10.79 7.78 2.48
N ALA A 29 -9.88 7.24 1.66
CA ALA A 29 -10.03 5.89 1.09
C ALA A 29 -9.92 4.80 2.16
N THR A 30 -9.01 4.94 3.14
CA THR A 30 -8.91 4.01 4.28
C THR A 30 -10.21 3.98 5.07
N GLN A 31 -10.84 5.14 5.30
CA GLN A 31 -12.11 5.21 6.00
C GLN A 31 -13.22 4.51 5.22
N GLU A 32 -13.36 4.78 3.92
CA GLU A 32 -14.34 4.11 3.05
C GLU A 32 -14.13 2.59 3.06
N LEU A 33 -12.87 2.15 2.92
CA LEU A 33 -12.50 0.73 2.98
C LEU A 33 -12.91 0.10 4.32
N ALA A 34 -12.64 0.78 5.43
CA ALA A 34 -12.98 0.30 6.76
C ALA A 34 -14.50 0.19 6.98
N GLU A 35 -15.26 1.17 6.50
CA GLU A 35 -16.72 1.18 6.56
C GLU A 35 -17.33 0.04 5.72
N LEU A 36 -16.85 -0.15 4.49
CA LEU A 36 -17.29 -1.23 3.60
C LEU A 36 -16.93 -2.63 4.13
N CYS A 37 -15.81 -2.77 4.84
CA CYS A 37 -15.40 -3.99 5.52
C CYS A 37 -16.06 -4.18 6.88
N HIS A 38 -16.92 -3.26 7.32
CA HIS A 38 -17.58 -3.29 8.63
C HIS A 38 -16.56 -3.44 9.78
N ILE A 39 -15.49 -2.62 9.75
CA ILE A 39 -14.49 -2.61 10.83
C ILE A 39 -15.11 -1.96 12.07
N GLU A 40 -15.07 -2.67 13.20
CA GLU A 40 -15.66 -2.30 14.49
C GLU A 40 -14.72 -2.66 15.64
N ARG A 41 -15.02 -2.18 16.85
CA ARG A 41 -14.15 -2.27 18.03
C ARG A 41 -13.64 -3.69 18.36
N ASP A 42 -14.51 -4.68 18.28
CA ASP A 42 -14.20 -6.03 18.77
C ASP A 42 -13.57 -6.94 17.71
N LYS A 43 -13.19 -6.36 16.56
CA LYS A 43 -12.60 -7.11 15.46
C LYS A 43 -11.09 -7.14 15.51
N VAL A 44 -10.53 -8.19 14.93
CA VAL A 44 -9.09 -8.34 14.69
C VAL A 44 -8.82 -8.17 13.19
N ILE A 45 -8.03 -7.18 12.86
CA ILE A 45 -7.75 -6.76 11.49
C ILE A 45 -6.31 -7.15 11.10
N LEU A 46 -6.12 -7.64 9.89
CA LEU A 46 -4.81 -7.77 9.27
C LEU A 46 -4.66 -6.70 8.19
N ASP A 47 -3.61 -5.90 8.25
CA ASP A 47 -3.20 -4.98 7.18
C ASP A 47 -1.96 -5.53 6.50
N VAL A 48 -2.09 -5.94 5.22
CA VAL A 48 -1.01 -6.54 4.43
C VAL A 48 -0.34 -5.48 3.58
N GLY A 49 0.98 -5.32 3.75
CA GLY A 49 1.77 -4.24 3.17
C GLY A 49 1.59 -2.93 3.92
N CYS A 50 1.62 -3.00 5.26
CA CYS A 50 1.31 -1.88 6.15
C CYS A 50 2.26 -0.68 6.05
N GLY A 51 3.37 -0.79 5.31
CA GLY A 51 4.36 0.26 5.12
C GLY A 51 4.88 0.80 6.46
N ILE A 52 4.77 2.10 6.66
CA ILE A 52 5.21 2.78 7.89
C ILE A 52 4.14 2.79 9.00
N GLY A 53 3.14 1.90 8.94
CA GLY A 53 2.14 1.69 9.98
C GLY A 53 1.06 2.76 10.10
N ARG A 54 0.85 3.58 9.07
CA ARG A 54 -0.11 4.67 9.14
C ARG A 54 -1.55 4.15 9.17
N THR A 55 -1.91 3.26 8.26
CA THR A 55 -3.23 2.62 8.21
C THR A 55 -3.53 1.81 9.49
N PRO A 56 -2.65 0.90 9.97
CA PRO A 56 -2.89 0.19 11.22
C PRO A 56 -3.13 1.10 12.41
N CYS A 57 -2.29 2.12 12.59
CA CYS A 57 -2.45 3.06 13.69
C CYS A 57 -3.75 3.88 13.57
N TYR A 58 -4.09 4.33 12.37
CA TYR A 58 -5.34 5.05 12.13
C TYR A 58 -6.57 4.19 12.42
N VAL A 59 -6.61 2.97 11.88
CA VAL A 59 -7.73 2.04 12.07
C VAL A 59 -7.90 1.67 13.55
N ALA A 60 -6.81 1.32 14.24
CA ALA A 60 -6.83 1.03 15.66
C ALA A 60 -7.38 2.21 16.48
N LYS A 61 -6.92 3.42 16.20
CA LYS A 61 -7.31 4.65 16.91
C LYS A 61 -8.78 5.03 16.68
N MET A 62 -9.22 4.94 15.42
CA MET A 62 -10.57 5.39 15.03
C MET A 62 -11.67 4.39 15.42
N TYR A 63 -11.39 3.09 15.25
CA TYR A 63 -12.40 2.05 15.46
C TYR A 63 -12.24 1.31 16.80
N GLY A 64 -11.11 1.50 17.51
CA GLY A 64 -10.86 0.84 18.78
C GLY A 64 -10.62 -0.67 18.67
N CYS A 65 -10.25 -1.16 17.48
CA CYS A 65 -10.00 -2.56 17.18
C CYS A 65 -8.52 -2.93 17.30
N LYS A 66 -8.21 -4.24 17.30
CA LYS A 66 -6.84 -4.74 17.23
C LYS A 66 -6.40 -4.85 15.78
N VAL A 67 -5.20 -4.40 15.46
CA VAL A 67 -4.64 -4.50 14.10
C VAL A 67 -3.28 -5.13 14.11
N VAL A 68 -3.10 -6.14 13.27
CA VAL A 68 -1.79 -6.70 12.94
C VAL A 68 -1.39 -6.13 11.57
N GLY A 69 -0.26 -5.44 11.51
CA GLY A 69 0.33 -4.96 10.25
C GLY A 69 1.48 -5.85 9.82
N VAL A 70 1.51 -6.25 8.56
CA VAL A 70 2.64 -6.98 7.99
C VAL A 70 3.20 -6.25 6.77
N ASP A 71 4.53 -6.30 6.62
CA ASP A 71 5.22 -5.79 5.43
C ASP A 71 6.43 -6.69 5.13
N ILE A 72 6.79 -6.82 3.86
CA ILE A 72 7.97 -7.61 3.46
C ILE A 72 9.27 -6.92 3.85
N SER A 73 9.25 -5.60 4.02
CA SER A 73 10.40 -4.77 4.37
C SER A 73 10.53 -4.62 5.89
N GLU A 74 11.60 -5.18 6.46
CA GLU A 74 11.92 -4.99 7.89
C GLU A 74 12.03 -3.50 8.27
N LYS A 75 12.60 -2.66 7.39
CA LYS A 75 12.68 -1.22 7.61
C LYS A 75 11.31 -0.55 7.71
N MET A 76 10.35 -0.96 6.90
CA MET A 76 8.97 -0.46 6.99
C MET A 76 8.34 -0.89 8.32
N VAL A 77 8.52 -2.13 8.72
CA VAL A 77 8.06 -2.64 10.03
C VAL A 77 8.68 -1.86 11.19
N ASP A 78 9.97 -1.54 11.12
CA ASP A 78 10.64 -0.72 12.15
C ASP A 78 10.08 0.70 12.22
N TRP A 79 9.75 1.31 11.09
CA TRP A 79 9.06 2.60 11.08
C TRP A 79 7.67 2.51 11.70
N SER A 80 6.95 1.41 11.44
CA SER A 80 5.63 1.17 12.02
C SER A 80 5.68 1.04 13.53
N ARG A 81 6.63 0.26 14.05
CA ARG A 81 6.86 0.10 15.49
C ARG A 81 7.20 1.42 16.17
N LYS A 82 8.00 2.29 15.52
CA LYS A 82 8.34 3.63 16.03
C LYS A 82 7.15 4.59 16.01
N ARG A 83 6.18 4.38 15.11
CA ARG A 83 4.99 5.22 14.97
C ARG A 83 3.98 4.96 16.09
N ALA A 84 3.69 3.72 16.42
CA ALA A 84 2.59 3.33 17.29
C ALA A 84 2.57 4.07 18.66
N PRO A 85 3.68 4.22 19.41
CA PRO A 85 3.69 4.99 20.65
C PRO A 85 3.35 6.47 20.44
N GLY A 86 3.81 7.06 19.33
CA GLY A 86 3.50 8.46 18.99
C GLY A 86 2.03 8.71 18.68
N GLU A 87 1.31 7.67 18.25
CA GLU A 87 -0.15 7.72 18.00
C GLU A 87 -0.98 7.25 19.20
N GLY A 88 -0.34 6.71 20.26
CA GLY A 88 -1.00 6.21 21.49
C GLY A 88 -1.77 4.91 21.25
N VAL A 89 -1.32 4.05 20.36
CA VAL A 89 -1.99 2.80 19.97
C VAL A 89 -1.09 1.56 20.10
N GLU A 90 0.05 1.66 20.77
CA GLU A 90 1.04 0.59 20.90
C GLU A 90 0.48 -0.71 21.51
N ASN A 91 -0.57 -0.62 22.30
CA ASN A 91 -1.26 -1.78 22.89
C ASN A 91 -2.36 -2.36 21.99
N MET A 92 -2.64 -1.73 20.85
CA MET A 92 -3.71 -2.10 19.91
C MET A 92 -3.16 -2.58 18.57
N VAL A 93 -1.89 -2.33 18.30
CA VAL A 93 -1.25 -2.69 17.02
C VAL A 93 -0.04 -3.59 17.24
N GLU A 94 0.15 -4.54 16.34
CA GLU A 94 1.33 -5.39 16.26
C GLU A 94 1.90 -5.32 14.85
N PHE A 95 3.25 -5.39 14.70
CA PHE A 95 3.91 -5.34 13.40
C PHE A 95 4.90 -6.48 13.22
N ARG A 96 4.79 -7.21 12.10
CA ARG A 96 5.64 -8.35 11.75
C ARG A 96 6.15 -8.23 10.32
N VAL A 97 7.32 -8.82 10.06
CA VAL A 97 7.81 -9.03 8.70
C VAL A 97 7.14 -10.26 8.12
N ALA A 98 6.49 -10.13 6.96
CA ALA A 98 5.88 -11.26 6.25
C ALA A 98 5.70 -10.95 4.76
N ASP A 99 5.74 -12.00 3.94
CA ASP A 99 5.35 -11.94 2.52
C ASP A 99 3.83 -12.12 2.39
N ALA A 100 3.19 -11.24 1.64
CA ALA A 100 1.77 -11.32 1.30
C ALA A 100 1.37 -12.66 0.66
N GLN A 101 2.33 -13.37 0.05
CA GLN A 101 2.15 -14.65 -0.60
C GLN A 101 2.34 -15.86 0.34
N ASP A 102 2.75 -15.64 1.59
CA ASP A 102 3.00 -16.68 2.59
C ASP A 102 2.84 -16.10 3.99
N LEU A 103 1.59 -15.92 4.41
CA LEU A 103 1.26 -15.25 5.67
C LEU A 103 1.44 -16.21 6.86
N PRO A 104 2.22 -15.84 7.89
CA PRO A 104 2.53 -16.71 9.04
C PRO A 104 1.39 -16.72 10.06
N PHE A 105 0.16 -16.96 9.60
CA PHE A 105 -1.03 -17.01 10.44
C PHE A 105 -1.87 -18.24 10.13
N GLU A 106 -2.60 -18.74 11.11
CA GLU A 106 -3.53 -19.84 10.94
C GLU A 106 -4.75 -19.40 10.12
N ASP A 107 -5.46 -20.39 9.55
CA ASP A 107 -6.69 -20.18 8.81
C ASP A 107 -7.73 -19.51 9.69
N GLY A 108 -8.42 -18.49 9.15
CA GLY A 108 -9.51 -17.85 9.86
C GLY A 108 -9.10 -17.01 11.08
N SER A 109 -7.87 -16.53 11.16
CA SER A 109 -7.34 -15.75 12.29
C SER A 109 -7.91 -14.34 12.38
N PHE A 110 -8.40 -13.76 11.28
CA PHE A 110 -8.79 -12.35 11.20
C PHE A 110 -10.24 -12.18 10.78
N ASP A 111 -10.89 -11.15 11.35
CA ASP A 111 -12.22 -10.72 10.95
C ASP A 111 -12.24 -10.04 9.59
N VAL A 112 -11.21 -9.23 9.36
CA VAL A 112 -11.02 -8.46 8.15
C VAL A 112 -9.55 -8.48 7.77
N VAL A 113 -9.28 -8.68 6.48
CA VAL A 113 -7.95 -8.47 5.88
C VAL A 113 -8.06 -7.29 4.95
N ILE A 114 -7.21 -6.30 5.14
CA ILE A 114 -7.09 -5.14 4.25
C ILE A 114 -5.72 -5.09 3.58
N ASN A 115 -5.69 -4.43 2.43
CA ASN A 115 -4.50 -4.20 1.65
C ASN A 115 -4.64 -2.87 0.89
N GLU A 116 -3.66 -1.98 1.00
CA GLU A 116 -3.70 -0.68 0.34
C GLU A 116 -2.45 -0.45 -0.53
N SER A 117 -2.62 -0.50 -1.85
CA SER A 117 -1.58 -0.27 -2.88
C SER A 117 -0.40 -1.24 -2.79
N VAL A 118 -0.67 -2.53 -2.65
CA VAL A 118 0.34 -3.59 -2.53
C VAL A 118 0.30 -4.59 -3.68
N LEU A 119 -0.88 -4.95 -4.19
CA LEU A 119 -0.99 -5.97 -5.24
C LEU A 119 -0.21 -5.62 -6.51
N ALA A 120 -0.03 -4.33 -6.79
CA ALA A 120 0.77 -3.86 -7.93
C ALA A 120 2.24 -4.33 -7.85
N PHE A 121 2.77 -4.61 -6.65
CA PHE A 121 4.14 -5.05 -6.39
C PHE A 121 4.26 -6.57 -6.22
N VAL A 122 3.15 -7.28 -6.01
CA VAL A 122 3.16 -8.72 -5.74
C VAL A 122 3.34 -9.52 -7.03
N LYS A 123 4.30 -10.45 -7.02
CA LYS A 123 4.61 -11.31 -8.19
C LYS A 123 3.45 -12.25 -8.53
N ASN A 124 2.92 -12.94 -7.53
CA ASN A 124 1.81 -13.88 -7.68
C ASN A 124 0.59 -13.39 -6.89
N ARG A 125 -0.22 -12.55 -7.52
CA ARG A 125 -1.42 -11.96 -6.91
C ARG A 125 -2.46 -13.01 -6.51
N ARG A 126 -2.61 -14.09 -7.32
CA ARG A 126 -3.54 -15.19 -6.97
C ARG A 126 -3.13 -15.86 -5.66
N LYS A 127 -1.83 -16.10 -5.47
CA LYS A 127 -1.33 -16.68 -4.21
C LYS A 127 -1.56 -15.73 -3.03
N ALA A 128 -1.29 -14.44 -3.18
CA ALA A 128 -1.55 -13.46 -2.12
C ALA A 128 -3.04 -13.38 -1.76
N LEU A 129 -3.93 -13.28 -2.77
CA LEU A 129 -5.37 -13.27 -2.53
C LEU A 129 -5.86 -14.58 -1.89
N SER A 130 -5.29 -15.73 -2.28
CA SER A 130 -5.56 -17.00 -1.61
C SER A 130 -5.17 -16.98 -0.13
N GLU A 131 -4.01 -16.39 0.21
CA GLU A 131 -3.59 -16.20 1.60
C GLU A 131 -4.51 -15.24 2.36
N TYR A 132 -4.93 -14.12 1.75
CA TYR A 132 -5.88 -13.19 2.36
C TYR A 132 -7.20 -13.90 2.71
N VAL A 133 -7.73 -14.68 1.75
CA VAL A 133 -8.95 -15.46 1.98
C VAL A 133 -8.73 -16.55 3.03
N ARG A 134 -7.57 -17.26 3.01
CA ARG A 134 -7.24 -18.31 3.96
C ARG A 134 -7.29 -17.79 5.40
N VAL A 135 -6.56 -16.70 5.67
CA VAL A 135 -6.44 -16.13 7.02
C VAL A 135 -7.67 -15.35 7.47
N THR A 136 -8.58 -14.99 6.55
CA THR A 136 -9.88 -14.39 6.88
C THR A 136 -10.81 -15.47 7.41
N ARG A 137 -11.52 -15.22 8.51
CA ARG A 137 -12.52 -16.15 9.05
C ARG A 137 -13.75 -16.29 8.14
N PRO A 138 -14.48 -17.41 8.21
CA PRO A 138 -15.77 -17.54 7.52
C PRO A 138 -16.71 -16.37 7.87
N GLY A 139 -17.33 -15.79 6.84
CA GLY A 139 -18.18 -14.60 6.98
C GLY A 139 -17.41 -13.28 7.13
N GLY A 140 -16.09 -13.29 7.23
CA GLY A 140 -15.23 -12.11 7.29
C GLY A 140 -15.05 -11.44 5.92
N HIS A 141 -14.34 -10.33 5.89
CA HIS A 141 -14.16 -9.51 4.68
C HIS A 141 -12.70 -9.39 4.27
N VAL A 142 -12.47 -9.34 2.97
CA VAL A 142 -11.20 -8.93 2.36
C VAL A 142 -11.45 -7.64 1.61
N GLY A 143 -10.71 -6.59 1.96
CA GLY A 143 -10.81 -5.27 1.36
C GLY A 143 -9.50 -4.82 0.74
N LEU A 144 -9.58 -4.24 -0.44
CA LEU A 144 -8.44 -3.71 -1.19
C LEU A 144 -8.67 -2.26 -1.56
N ASN A 145 -7.61 -1.45 -1.49
CA ASN A 145 -7.53 -0.14 -2.12
C ASN A 145 -6.35 -0.16 -3.09
N GLU A 146 -6.61 -0.28 -4.39
CA GLU A 146 -5.55 -0.46 -5.37
C GLU A 146 -5.59 0.60 -6.47
N SER A 147 -4.40 1.07 -6.84
CA SER A 147 -4.21 1.85 -8.05
C SER A 147 -4.61 1.04 -9.27
N SER A 148 -5.43 1.61 -10.14
CA SER A 148 -6.05 0.87 -11.24
C SER A 148 -6.19 1.71 -12.51
N TRP A 149 -6.21 1.03 -13.64
CA TRP A 149 -6.70 1.61 -14.87
C TRP A 149 -8.23 1.71 -14.80
N ILE A 150 -8.72 2.95 -14.66
CA ILE A 150 -10.16 3.23 -14.52
C ILE A 150 -10.86 3.50 -15.85
N LYS A 151 -10.10 3.57 -16.94
CA LYS A 151 -10.60 3.74 -18.32
C LYS A 151 -9.68 3.01 -19.30
N THR A 152 -10.27 2.20 -20.17
CA THR A 152 -9.59 1.47 -21.26
C THR A 152 -10.15 1.90 -22.63
N PRO A 153 -9.38 1.75 -23.74
CA PRO A 153 -7.98 1.34 -23.77
C PRO A 153 -7.07 2.38 -23.15
N VAL A 154 -5.96 1.93 -22.54
CA VAL A 154 -4.94 2.82 -21.95
C VAL A 154 -3.95 3.20 -23.06
N PRO A 155 -3.67 4.48 -23.32
CA PRO A 155 -2.70 4.89 -24.31
C PRO A 155 -1.28 4.39 -23.99
N ASP A 156 -0.51 4.04 -25.03
CA ASP A 156 0.84 3.51 -24.86
C ASP A 156 1.76 4.43 -24.04
N GLU A 157 1.65 5.73 -24.22
CA GLU A 157 2.43 6.73 -23.46
C GLU A 157 2.16 6.68 -21.95
N VAL A 158 0.92 6.33 -21.55
CA VAL A 158 0.53 6.18 -20.15
C VAL A 158 1.05 4.85 -19.58
N VAL A 159 0.98 3.78 -20.39
CA VAL A 159 1.56 2.48 -20.02
C VAL A 159 3.07 2.59 -19.85
N GLN A 160 3.76 3.24 -20.80
CA GLN A 160 5.22 3.45 -20.76
C GLN A 160 5.65 4.29 -19.55
N TYR A 161 4.85 5.25 -19.12
CA TYR A 161 5.13 6.04 -17.91
C TYR A 161 5.31 5.13 -16.69
N PHE A 162 4.40 4.17 -16.46
CA PHE A 162 4.48 3.22 -15.34
C PHE A 162 5.42 2.03 -15.60
N SER A 163 5.84 1.81 -16.83
CA SER A 163 6.84 0.79 -17.18
C SER A 163 8.28 1.34 -17.12
N SER A 164 8.45 2.60 -16.74
CA SER A 164 9.78 3.20 -16.58
C SER A 164 10.54 2.57 -15.40
N ASP A 165 11.86 2.65 -15.43
CA ASP A 165 12.73 2.12 -14.38
C ASP A 165 12.36 2.61 -12.96
N MET A 166 11.77 3.83 -12.87
CA MET A 166 11.32 4.39 -11.60
C MET A 166 10.22 3.56 -10.94
N PHE A 167 9.36 2.94 -11.73
CA PHE A 167 8.27 2.08 -11.26
C PHE A 167 8.55 0.60 -11.55
N ALA A 168 9.84 0.23 -11.64
CA ALA A 168 10.24 -1.15 -11.94
C ALA A 168 9.56 -2.13 -10.96
N GLY A 169 8.89 -3.14 -11.51
CA GLY A 169 8.14 -4.13 -10.74
C GLY A 169 6.68 -3.77 -10.46
N VAL A 170 6.25 -2.51 -10.69
CA VAL A 170 4.84 -2.12 -10.58
C VAL A 170 4.04 -2.66 -11.77
N ARG A 171 2.97 -3.37 -11.50
CA ARG A 171 2.06 -3.90 -12.51
C ARG A 171 0.66 -3.37 -12.25
N MET A 172 0.28 -2.38 -13.03
CA MET A 172 -1.07 -1.82 -12.99
C MET A 172 -2.06 -2.75 -13.69
N GLU A 173 -3.21 -2.93 -13.06
CA GLU A 173 -4.31 -3.71 -13.62
C GLU A 173 -5.55 -2.85 -13.87
N THR A 174 -6.47 -3.35 -14.70
CA THR A 174 -7.79 -2.74 -14.81
C THR A 174 -8.66 -3.09 -13.61
N VAL A 175 -9.68 -2.27 -13.37
CA VAL A 175 -10.68 -2.53 -12.32
C VAL A 175 -11.29 -3.92 -12.50
N ASP A 176 -11.72 -4.28 -13.70
CA ASP A 176 -12.34 -5.57 -14.01
C ASP A 176 -11.39 -6.76 -13.78
N THR A 177 -10.07 -6.55 -14.00
CA THR A 177 -9.08 -7.60 -13.75
C THR A 177 -8.94 -7.89 -12.25
N ILE A 178 -8.88 -6.86 -11.41
CA ILE A 178 -8.79 -7.04 -9.96
C ILE A 178 -10.08 -7.67 -9.43
N GLU A 179 -11.25 -7.19 -9.87
CA GLU A 179 -12.54 -7.77 -9.49
C GLU A 179 -12.62 -9.26 -9.82
N ARG A 180 -12.22 -9.64 -11.04
CA ARG A 180 -12.17 -11.05 -11.45
C ARG A 180 -11.23 -11.89 -10.58
N LEU A 181 -10.06 -11.37 -10.21
CA LEU A 181 -9.13 -12.06 -9.30
C LEU A 181 -9.77 -12.31 -7.92
N LEU A 182 -10.57 -11.37 -7.42
CA LEU A 182 -11.32 -11.55 -6.16
C LEU A 182 -12.39 -12.63 -6.30
N VAL A 183 -13.15 -12.66 -7.40
CA VAL A 183 -14.12 -13.73 -7.69
C VAL A 183 -13.42 -15.09 -7.75
N GLU A 184 -12.30 -15.18 -8.48
CA GLU A 184 -11.51 -16.40 -8.63
C GLU A 184 -10.90 -16.89 -7.31
N SER A 185 -10.64 -15.98 -6.35
CA SER A 185 -10.17 -16.33 -5.00
C SER A 185 -11.26 -16.91 -4.10
N GLY A 186 -12.52 -16.94 -4.55
CA GLY A 186 -13.66 -17.51 -3.84
C GLY A 186 -14.45 -16.51 -3.00
N LEU A 187 -14.10 -15.23 -3.06
CA LEU A 187 -14.88 -14.18 -2.40
C LEU A 187 -16.25 -13.98 -3.07
N LYS A 188 -17.25 -13.61 -2.27
CA LYS A 188 -18.63 -13.34 -2.67
C LYS A 188 -19.01 -11.90 -2.34
N ASP A 189 -20.16 -11.48 -2.84
CA ASP A 189 -20.77 -10.17 -2.55
C ASP A 189 -19.80 -9.01 -2.80
N ILE A 190 -19.04 -9.09 -3.91
CA ILE A 190 -17.98 -8.13 -4.22
C ILE A 190 -18.60 -6.77 -4.53
N LYS A 191 -18.14 -5.75 -3.81
CA LYS A 191 -18.45 -4.35 -4.04
C LYS A 191 -17.21 -3.66 -4.58
N VAL A 192 -17.40 -2.80 -5.60
CA VAL A 192 -16.33 -2.02 -6.21
C VAL A 192 -16.72 -0.55 -6.23
N SER A 193 -15.85 0.30 -5.69
CA SER A 193 -16.00 1.76 -5.70
C SER A 193 -14.83 2.37 -6.46
N VAL A 194 -15.09 3.02 -7.60
CA VAL A 194 -14.06 3.55 -8.50
C VAL A 194 -13.90 5.05 -8.30
N HIS A 195 -12.67 5.46 -8.03
CA HIS A 195 -12.32 6.85 -7.76
C HIS A 195 -11.37 7.42 -8.80
N ARG A 196 -11.77 8.56 -9.36
CA ARG A 196 -10.91 9.36 -10.24
C ARG A 196 -10.04 10.28 -9.40
N THR A 197 -8.82 10.49 -9.86
CA THR A 197 -7.94 11.51 -9.29
C THR A 197 -7.58 12.55 -10.36
N THR A 198 -6.99 13.64 -9.95
CA THR A 198 -6.48 14.69 -10.83
C THR A 198 -5.11 15.11 -10.34
N ALA A 199 -4.29 15.72 -11.20
CA ALA A 199 -2.97 16.21 -10.81
C ALA A 199 -3.05 17.17 -9.60
N ARG A 200 -4.04 18.05 -9.59
CA ARG A 200 -4.29 18.98 -8.47
C ARG A 200 -4.77 18.22 -7.23
N GLY A 201 -5.69 17.27 -7.40
CA GLY A 201 -6.21 16.45 -6.31
C GLY A 201 -5.12 15.62 -5.67
N ASP A 202 -4.27 14.95 -6.45
CA ASP A 202 -3.13 14.18 -5.96
C ASP A 202 -2.11 15.06 -5.22
N THR A 203 -1.84 16.27 -5.72
CA THR A 203 -0.94 17.23 -5.03
C THR A 203 -1.51 17.66 -3.68
N ILE A 204 -2.80 18.04 -3.63
CA ILE A 204 -3.46 18.43 -2.38
C ILE A 204 -3.49 17.26 -1.40
N SER A 205 -3.81 16.08 -1.88
CA SER A 205 -3.82 14.84 -1.11
C SER A 205 -2.44 14.56 -0.48
N ARG A 206 -1.34 14.68 -1.26
CA ARG A 206 0.03 14.56 -0.72
C ARG A 206 0.33 15.57 0.39
N LEU A 207 -0.06 16.83 0.19
CA LEU A 207 0.15 17.89 1.19
C LEU A 207 -0.63 17.59 2.49
N ARG A 208 -1.86 17.10 2.39
CA ARG A 208 -2.67 16.69 3.55
C ARG A 208 -2.09 15.45 4.22
N TYR A 209 -1.70 14.45 3.43
CA TYR A 209 -1.17 13.19 3.92
C TYR A 209 0.06 13.37 4.81
N TYR A 210 1.03 14.15 4.36
CA TYR A 210 2.24 14.38 5.14
C TYR A 210 2.08 15.50 6.17
N GLY A 211 1.23 16.48 5.91
CA GLY A 211 1.11 17.69 6.71
C GLY A 211 2.40 18.53 6.73
N PRO A 212 2.39 19.74 7.29
CA PRO A 212 3.57 20.61 7.28
C PRO A 212 4.80 20.00 7.97
N ARG A 213 4.59 19.36 9.13
CA ARG A 213 5.67 18.68 9.88
C ARG A 213 6.25 17.50 9.12
N GLY A 214 5.39 16.68 8.51
CA GLY A 214 5.83 15.52 7.72
C GLY A 214 6.59 15.93 6.47
N ILE A 215 6.21 17.01 5.80
CA ILE A 215 6.96 17.57 4.66
C ILE A 215 8.36 17.99 5.09
N VAL A 216 8.49 18.75 6.18
CA VAL A 216 9.79 19.17 6.71
C VAL A 216 10.65 17.98 7.09
N LEU A 217 10.07 16.98 7.77
CA LEU A 217 10.78 15.74 8.12
C LEU A 217 11.24 14.96 6.89
N ASN A 218 10.42 14.86 5.85
CA ASN A 218 10.78 14.17 4.62
C ASN A 218 11.91 14.89 3.89
N VAL A 219 11.86 16.22 3.80
CA VAL A 219 12.97 17.02 3.25
C VAL A 219 14.25 16.80 4.04
N HIS A 220 14.19 16.85 5.37
CA HIS A 220 15.34 16.58 6.23
C HIS A 220 15.91 15.19 6.01
N ARG A 221 15.07 14.15 5.94
CA ARG A 221 15.49 12.77 5.68
C ARG A 221 16.17 12.63 4.31
N ILE A 222 15.61 13.23 3.26
CA ILE A 222 16.21 13.24 1.91
C ILE A 222 17.60 13.92 1.95
N LEU A 223 17.72 15.07 2.59
CA LEU A 223 19.01 15.76 2.72
C LEU A 223 20.01 14.97 3.55
N SER A 224 19.57 14.34 4.65
CA SER A 224 20.38 13.46 5.48
C SER A 224 20.89 12.27 4.69
N LEU A 225 20.03 11.57 3.96
CA LEU A 225 20.40 10.44 3.10
C LEU A 225 21.41 10.87 2.02
N TYR A 226 21.19 12.03 1.41
CA TYR A 226 22.08 12.60 0.42
C TYR A 226 23.48 12.90 1.01
N ALA A 227 23.53 13.40 2.24
CA ALA A 227 24.79 13.75 2.90
C ALA A 227 25.56 12.53 3.41
N SER A 228 24.86 11.56 4.00
CA SER A 228 25.48 10.45 4.75
C SER A 228 25.75 9.19 3.94
N SER A 229 25.06 8.99 2.80
CA SER A 229 25.13 7.73 2.04
C SER A 229 25.50 7.96 0.57
N SER A 230 26.59 7.31 0.12
CA SER A 230 26.96 7.33 -1.31
C SER A 230 25.94 6.61 -2.18
N ALA A 231 25.40 5.49 -1.71
CA ALA A 231 24.31 4.75 -2.36
C ALA A 231 23.02 5.58 -2.42
N GLY A 232 22.65 6.27 -1.31
CA GLY A 232 21.52 7.18 -1.27
C GLY A 232 21.66 8.37 -2.22
N ARG A 233 22.86 8.97 -2.32
CA ARG A 233 23.14 10.02 -3.34
C ARG A 233 22.98 9.49 -4.76
N GLY A 234 23.50 8.29 -5.03
CA GLY A 234 23.37 7.64 -6.34
C GLY A 234 21.91 7.41 -6.71
N ALA A 235 21.15 6.79 -5.83
CA ALA A 235 19.73 6.51 -6.01
C ALA A 235 18.89 7.79 -6.24
N LEU A 236 19.10 8.82 -5.43
CA LEU A 236 18.39 10.10 -5.58
C LEU A 236 18.71 10.78 -6.91
N LYS A 237 19.97 10.81 -7.33
CA LYS A 237 20.38 11.37 -8.63
C LYS A 237 19.78 10.60 -9.79
N GLU A 238 19.78 9.27 -9.72
CA GLU A 238 19.24 8.42 -10.76
C GLU A 238 17.71 8.56 -10.88
N ILE A 239 16.98 8.56 -9.76
CA ILE A 239 15.54 8.78 -9.74
C ILE A 239 15.20 10.15 -10.35
N LEU A 240 15.92 11.22 -9.97
CA LEU A 240 15.69 12.55 -10.53
C LEU A 240 16.02 12.62 -12.03
N ALA A 241 17.09 11.93 -12.47
CA ALA A 241 17.48 11.91 -13.87
C ALA A 241 16.55 11.09 -14.75
N LYS A 242 15.99 10.00 -14.21
CA LYS A 242 15.11 9.08 -14.91
C LYS A 242 13.62 9.38 -14.69
N MET A 243 13.27 10.42 -13.91
CA MET A 243 11.87 10.76 -13.62
C MET A 243 11.13 11.07 -14.91
N PRO A 244 10.19 10.21 -15.33
CA PRO A 244 9.48 10.42 -16.57
C PRO A 244 8.54 11.61 -16.45
N ARG A 245 8.34 12.35 -17.54
CA ARG A 245 7.31 13.38 -17.58
C ARG A 245 5.94 12.72 -17.59
N SER A 246 5.09 13.16 -16.67
CA SER A 246 3.71 12.68 -16.60
C SER A 246 2.97 13.02 -17.90
N PRO A 247 2.36 12.03 -18.59
CA PRO A 247 1.49 12.29 -19.72
C PRO A 247 0.33 13.22 -19.34
N LYS A 248 -0.11 14.08 -20.26
CA LYS A 248 -1.21 15.03 -19.98
C LYS A 248 -2.52 14.35 -19.66
N ASN A 249 -2.77 13.21 -20.30
CA ASN A 249 -3.98 12.38 -20.17
C ASN A 249 -3.84 11.27 -19.10
N LEU A 250 -2.78 11.29 -18.28
CA LEU A 250 -2.56 10.29 -17.23
C LEU A 250 -3.81 10.09 -16.36
N TYR A 251 -4.34 11.15 -15.81
CA TYR A 251 -5.48 11.11 -14.89
C TYR A 251 -6.83 10.82 -15.55
N ASP A 252 -6.90 10.73 -16.88
CA ASP A 252 -8.08 10.24 -17.57
C ASP A 252 -8.21 8.71 -17.50
N HIS A 253 -7.09 8.03 -17.31
CA HIS A 253 -6.98 6.57 -17.29
C HIS A 253 -6.55 5.99 -15.95
N TYR A 254 -5.88 6.78 -15.12
CA TYR A 254 -5.31 6.40 -13.84
C TYR A 254 -6.15 6.91 -12.67
N GLY A 255 -6.43 6.01 -11.76
CA GLY A 255 -7.13 6.30 -10.53
C GLY A 255 -6.91 5.17 -9.52
N TYR A 256 -7.86 4.98 -8.62
CA TYR A 256 -7.87 3.86 -7.70
C TYR A 256 -9.27 3.30 -7.56
N ALA A 257 -9.36 2.08 -7.10
CA ALA A 257 -10.63 1.50 -6.73
C ALA A 257 -10.53 0.75 -5.40
N ILE A 258 -11.61 0.83 -4.66
CA ILE A 258 -11.83 0.09 -3.42
C ILE A 258 -12.68 -1.13 -3.77
N TYR A 259 -12.20 -2.29 -3.34
CA TYR A 259 -12.86 -3.56 -3.56
C TYR A 259 -13.10 -4.21 -2.20
N VAL A 260 -14.27 -4.72 -1.96
CA VAL A 260 -14.56 -5.49 -0.75
C VAL A 260 -15.33 -6.74 -1.14
N GLY A 261 -14.81 -7.89 -0.72
CA GLY A 261 -15.45 -9.17 -0.89
C GLY A 261 -15.63 -9.88 0.46
N ARG A 262 -16.61 -10.75 0.56
CA ARG A 262 -16.91 -11.54 1.75
C ARG A 262 -16.51 -12.98 1.56
N LYS A 263 -15.81 -13.56 2.53
CA LYS A 263 -15.58 -15.01 2.60
C LYS A 263 -16.89 -15.70 2.97
N SER A 264 -17.26 -16.73 2.21
CA SER A 264 -18.49 -17.50 2.51
C SER A 264 -18.53 -17.95 3.98
N PRO A 265 -19.66 -17.83 4.68
CA PRO A 265 -19.85 -18.54 5.93
C PRO A 265 -19.71 -20.06 5.69
N LEU A 266 -19.29 -20.79 6.68
CA LEU A 266 -19.26 -22.26 6.63
C LEU A 266 -20.68 -22.82 6.48
#